data_fe328f9722aee9ff840c0d207a490002
#
_entry.id   fe328f9722aee9ff840c0d207a490002
#
_cell.length_a   1.000
_cell.length_b   1.000
_cell.length_c   1.000
_cell.angle_alpha   90.00
_cell.angle_beta   90.00
_cell.angle_gamma   90.00
#
_symmetry.space_group_name_H-M   'P 1'
#
loop_
_entity.id
_entity.type
_entity.pdbx_description
1 polymer ?
#
loop_
_entity_poly.entity_id
_entity_poly.type
_entity_poly.pdbx_seq_one_letter_code
_entity_poly.pdbx_strand_id
1 'polypeptide(L)'
;MSVTLRRDVRASDSRTVRDITESTGFFYAEEVGTAVELVDERLAKGEASGSEFVFADEAGRTVGYACFGPIACTKASYDLYWIAVHADGRGKGLGTRLLGESERLIRSLGGRRIYVETSSRELYEPTRAFYLARGYREEARLADFYGPGDAKVIYVKEV
;
A
#
# COMPACT_ATOMS: atom_id res chain seq x y z
N MET A 1 10.75 -14.25 -15.43
CA MET A 1 10.15 -15.15 -14.44
C MET A 1 8.76 -14.70 -14.09
N SER A 2 7.87 -15.65 -13.83
CA SER A 2 6.49 -15.33 -13.53
C SER A 2 6.31 -14.85 -12.10
N VAL A 3 5.45 -13.85 -11.92
CA VAL A 3 5.06 -13.33 -10.61
C VAL A 3 3.65 -13.83 -10.29
N THR A 4 3.48 -14.37 -9.10
CA THR A 4 2.19 -14.80 -8.59
C THR A 4 1.70 -13.81 -7.53
N LEU A 5 0.43 -13.44 -7.60
CA LEU A 5 -0.19 -12.58 -6.59
C LEU A 5 -0.95 -13.45 -5.59
N ARG A 6 -0.75 -13.18 -4.31
CA ARG A 6 -1.29 -13.98 -3.21
C ARG A 6 -1.98 -13.08 -2.19
N ARG A 7 -3.10 -13.52 -1.63
CA ARG A 7 -3.85 -12.79 -0.58
C ARG A 7 -3.62 -13.32 0.83
N ASP A 8 -3.34 -14.60 0.97
CA ASP A 8 -3.16 -15.21 2.28
C ASP A 8 -1.91 -14.66 2.98
N VAL A 9 -2.06 -14.34 4.25
CA VAL A 9 -0.97 -13.81 5.07
C VAL A 9 -0.32 -14.97 5.81
N ARG A 10 1.00 -15.07 5.73
CA ARG A 10 1.80 -16.13 6.33
C ARG A 10 2.65 -15.58 7.47
N ALA A 11 3.01 -16.46 8.39
CA ALA A 11 3.86 -16.05 9.52
C ALA A 11 5.19 -15.41 9.08
N SER A 12 5.76 -15.88 7.97
CA SER A 12 6.99 -15.32 7.40
C SER A 12 6.83 -13.93 6.82
N ASP A 13 5.61 -13.48 6.55
CA ASP A 13 5.35 -12.18 5.94
C ASP A 13 5.70 -11.02 6.87
N SER A 14 5.66 -11.22 8.17
CA SER A 14 6.08 -10.22 9.15
C SER A 14 7.54 -9.78 8.91
N ARG A 15 8.45 -10.74 8.78
CA ARG A 15 9.86 -10.47 8.46
C ARG A 15 10.00 -9.91 7.04
N THR A 16 9.31 -10.49 6.09
CA THR A 16 9.39 -10.09 4.68
C THR A 16 8.95 -8.65 4.48
N VAL A 17 7.87 -8.23 5.13
CA VAL A 17 7.38 -6.85 5.08
C VAL A 17 8.42 -5.89 5.66
N ARG A 18 9.08 -6.26 6.76
CA ARG A 18 10.17 -5.47 7.31
C ARG A 18 11.28 -5.30 6.28
N ASP A 19 11.74 -6.40 5.69
CA ASP A 19 12.83 -6.37 4.71
C ASP A 19 12.47 -5.51 3.50
N ILE A 20 11.25 -5.65 2.98
CA ILE A 20 10.79 -4.86 1.83
C ILE A 20 10.75 -3.38 2.17
N THR A 21 10.09 -3.00 3.26
CA THR A 21 9.92 -1.59 3.62
C THR A 21 11.25 -0.93 3.95
N GLU A 22 12.14 -1.61 4.66
CA GLU A 22 13.48 -1.10 4.93
C GLU A 22 14.28 -0.90 3.64
N SER A 23 14.16 -1.83 2.68
CA SER A 23 14.91 -1.76 1.42
C SER A 23 14.56 -0.55 0.57
N THR A 24 13.35 -0.01 0.70
CA THR A 24 12.88 1.12 -0.13
C THR A 24 13.56 2.43 0.23
N GLY A 25 13.98 2.61 1.46
CA GLY A 25 14.53 3.87 1.97
C GLY A 25 13.50 4.99 2.17
N PHE A 26 12.22 4.73 1.93
CA PHE A 26 11.15 5.73 2.07
C PHE A 26 10.51 5.76 3.46
N PHE A 27 10.58 4.65 4.19
CA PHE A 27 9.88 4.50 5.47
C PHE A 27 10.78 4.87 6.64
N TYR A 28 10.25 5.66 7.57
CA TYR A 28 10.89 5.86 8.86
C TYR A 28 10.79 4.57 9.69
N ALA A 29 11.61 4.44 10.74
CA ALA A 29 11.61 3.24 11.59
C ALA A 29 10.23 2.96 12.20
N GLU A 30 9.51 4.00 12.61
CA GLU A 30 8.16 3.87 13.15
C GLU A 30 7.18 3.35 12.09
N GLU A 31 7.33 3.79 10.86
CA GLU A 31 6.48 3.33 9.75
C GLU A 31 6.74 1.87 9.40
N VAL A 32 7.99 1.45 9.42
CA VAL A 32 8.35 0.03 9.26
C VAL A 32 7.71 -0.80 10.38
N GLY A 33 7.79 -0.31 11.62
CA GLY A 33 7.14 -0.96 12.76
C GLY A 33 5.64 -1.11 12.58
N THR A 34 4.97 -0.05 12.13
CA THR A 34 3.54 -0.06 11.84
C THR A 34 3.20 -1.06 10.74
N ALA A 35 4.01 -1.13 9.69
CA ALA A 35 3.82 -2.09 8.60
C ALA A 35 3.85 -3.53 9.10
N VAL A 36 4.81 -3.84 9.96
CA VAL A 36 4.94 -5.17 10.58
C VAL A 36 3.76 -5.47 11.52
N GLU A 37 3.36 -4.50 12.33
CA GLU A 37 2.22 -4.64 13.24
C GLU A 37 0.92 -4.97 12.51
N LEU A 38 0.68 -4.38 11.34
CA LEU A 38 -0.51 -4.68 10.55
C LEU A 38 -0.54 -6.14 10.10
N VAL A 39 0.60 -6.71 9.73
CA VAL A 39 0.72 -8.12 9.38
C VAL A 39 0.46 -9.00 10.61
N ASP A 40 1.09 -8.67 11.73
CA ASP A 40 0.95 -9.44 12.97
C ASP A 40 -0.49 -9.42 13.47
N GLU A 41 -1.15 -8.26 13.38
CA GLU A 41 -2.55 -8.12 13.73
C GLU A 41 -3.46 -8.95 12.83
N ARG A 42 -3.19 -8.98 11.52
CA ARG A 42 -3.94 -9.83 10.58
C ARG A 42 -3.77 -11.30 10.92
N LEU A 43 -2.56 -11.74 11.25
CA LEU A 43 -2.30 -13.12 11.68
C LEU A 43 -3.05 -13.48 12.96
N ALA A 44 -3.13 -12.54 13.91
CA ALA A 44 -3.79 -12.78 15.19
C ALA A 44 -5.32 -12.74 15.11
N LYS A 45 -5.87 -11.80 14.33
CA LYS A 45 -7.31 -11.51 14.31
C LYS A 45 -8.03 -11.94 13.04
N GLY A 46 -7.30 -12.35 11.99
CA GLY A 46 -7.89 -12.68 10.71
C GLY A 46 -8.61 -11.47 10.09
N GLU A 47 -9.76 -11.69 9.50
CA GLU A 47 -10.54 -10.62 8.85
C GLU A 47 -10.95 -9.51 9.81
N ALA A 48 -11.08 -9.80 11.09
CA ALA A 48 -11.44 -8.81 12.11
C ALA A 48 -10.39 -7.70 12.26
N SER A 49 -9.16 -7.90 11.77
CA SER A 49 -8.13 -6.86 11.77
C SER A 49 -8.52 -5.65 10.91
N GLY A 50 -9.36 -5.85 9.89
CA GLY A 50 -9.73 -4.83 8.93
C GLY A 50 -8.68 -4.55 7.87
N SER A 51 -7.51 -5.18 7.94
CA SER A 51 -6.44 -5.01 6.95
C SER A 51 -6.41 -6.17 5.97
N GLU A 52 -6.31 -5.85 4.68
CA GLU A 52 -6.18 -6.79 3.59
C GLU A 52 -4.82 -6.62 2.91
N PHE A 53 -4.31 -7.70 2.35
CA PHE A 53 -2.97 -7.72 1.74
C PHE A 53 -3.01 -8.38 0.37
N VAL A 54 -2.10 -7.92 -0.49
CA VAL A 54 -1.73 -8.61 -1.73
C VAL A 54 -0.21 -8.69 -1.74
N PHE A 55 0.30 -9.88 -1.85
CA PHE A 55 1.75 -10.13 -1.94
C PHE A 55 2.11 -10.56 -3.36
N ALA A 56 3.25 -10.10 -3.84
CA ALA A 56 3.81 -10.52 -5.12
C ALA A 56 4.99 -11.46 -4.85
N ASP A 57 4.83 -12.71 -5.25
CA ASP A 57 5.84 -13.75 -5.10
C ASP A 57 6.49 -14.06 -6.45
N GLU A 58 7.83 -14.10 -6.47
CA GLU A 58 8.63 -14.44 -7.65
C GLU A 58 9.71 -15.41 -7.23
N ALA A 59 9.77 -16.56 -7.89
CA ALA A 59 10.77 -17.61 -7.63
C ALA A 59 10.84 -17.99 -6.13
N GLY A 60 9.68 -18.13 -5.49
CA GLY A 60 9.59 -18.54 -4.08
C GLY A 60 9.90 -17.43 -3.07
N ARG A 61 10.11 -16.21 -3.53
CA ARG A 61 10.41 -15.06 -2.68
C ARG A 61 9.34 -13.98 -2.85
N THR A 62 8.89 -13.40 -1.76
CA THR A 62 7.98 -12.25 -1.80
C THR A 62 8.80 -10.99 -2.09
N VAL A 63 8.47 -10.29 -3.17
CA VAL A 63 9.24 -9.14 -3.68
C VAL A 63 8.48 -7.82 -3.59
N GLY A 64 7.23 -7.87 -3.20
CA GLY A 64 6.43 -6.66 -3.01
C GLY A 64 5.10 -6.98 -2.38
N TYR A 65 4.41 -5.95 -1.91
CA TYR A 65 3.08 -6.12 -1.35
C TYR A 65 2.29 -4.81 -1.35
N ALA A 66 0.99 -4.94 -1.21
CA ALA A 66 0.06 -3.84 -0.96
C ALA A 66 -0.75 -4.14 0.30
N CYS A 67 -1.10 -3.11 1.04
CA CYS A 67 -1.96 -3.20 2.21
C CYS A 67 -3.07 -2.16 2.11
N PHE A 68 -4.31 -2.58 2.34
CA PHE A 68 -5.47 -1.72 2.25
C PHE A 68 -6.55 -2.17 3.24
N GLY A 69 -7.54 -1.34 3.47
CA GLY A 69 -8.66 -1.69 4.34
C GLY A 69 -9.82 -0.70 4.22
N PRO A 70 -11.01 -1.10 4.68
CA PRO A 70 -12.16 -0.20 4.66
C PRO A 70 -11.97 0.95 5.65
N ILE A 71 -12.44 2.14 5.27
CA ILE A 71 -12.44 3.29 6.17
C ILE A 71 -13.65 3.17 7.08
N ALA A 72 -13.42 3.19 8.38
CA ALA A 72 -14.48 3.09 9.38
C ALA A 72 -15.55 4.17 9.17
N CYS A 73 -16.81 3.82 9.43
CA CYS A 73 -17.95 4.72 9.33
C CYS A 73 -18.25 5.24 7.93
N THR A 74 -17.76 4.57 6.90
CA THR A 74 -18.11 4.86 5.51
C THR A 74 -18.83 3.68 4.88
N LYS A 75 -19.60 3.93 3.83
CA LYS A 75 -20.32 2.86 3.14
C LYS A 75 -19.44 2.05 2.19
N ALA A 76 -18.54 2.72 1.47
CA ALA A 76 -17.80 2.08 0.39
C ALA A 76 -16.43 2.72 0.12
N SER A 77 -15.84 3.39 1.10
CA SER A 77 -14.52 4.00 0.98
C SER A 77 -13.45 3.12 1.58
N TYR A 78 -12.34 3.00 0.88
CA TYR A 78 -11.18 2.21 1.27
C TYR A 78 -9.95 3.07 1.33
N ASP A 79 -9.06 2.79 2.27
CA ASP A 79 -7.70 3.30 2.29
C ASP A 79 -6.78 2.28 1.65
N LEU A 80 -5.98 2.72 0.70
CA LEU A 80 -4.79 2.01 0.30
C LEU A 80 -3.65 2.60 1.13
N TYR A 81 -3.15 1.84 2.09
CA TYR A 81 -2.13 2.35 3.00
C TYR A 81 -0.83 2.61 2.27
N TRP A 82 -0.33 1.60 1.54
CA TRP A 82 0.83 1.74 0.67
C TRP A 82 1.01 0.52 -0.23
N ILE A 83 1.88 0.71 -1.21
CA ILE A 83 2.44 -0.35 -2.04
C ILE A 83 3.95 -0.26 -1.88
N ALA A 84 4.60 -1.36 -1.55
CA ALA A 84 6.03 -1.41 -1.41
C ALA A 84 6.60 -2.54 -2.26
N VAL A 85 7.63 -2.23 -3.05
CA VAL A 85 8.36 -3.21 -3.86
C VAL A 85 9.80 -3.19 -3.38
N HIS A 86 10.36 -4.38 -3.14
CA HIS A 86 11.76 -4.50 -2.72
C HIS A 86 12.66 -3.76 -3.72
N ALA A 87 13.70 -3.09 -3.21
CA ALA A 87 14.59 -2.28 -4.06
C ALA A 87 15.13 -3.06 -5.27
N ASP A 88 15.40 -4.36 -5.09
CA ASP A 88 15.91 -5.23 -6.16
C ASP A 88 14.85 -5.57 -7.22
N GLY A 89 13.57 -5.38 -6.91
CA GLY A 89 12.46 -5.73 -7.78
C GLY A 89 11.86 -4.55 -8.56
N ARG A 90 12.45 -3.37 -8.45
CA ARG A 90 11.94 -2.17 -9.11
C ARG A 90 12.09 -2.22 -10.63
N GLY A 91 11.24 -1.47 -11.34
CA GLY A 91 11.31 -1.36 -12.79
C GLY A 91 10.67 -2.51 -13.56
N LYS A 92 9.99 -3.43 -12.87
CA LYS A 92 9.34 -4.61 -13.48
C LYS A 92 7.82 -4.52 -13.55
N GLY A 93 7.24 -3.36 -13.22
CA GLY A 93 5.79 -3.16 -13.23
C GLY A 93 5.04 -3.82 -12.08
N LEU A 94 5.74 -4.24 -11.03
CA LEU A 94 5.12 -4.90 -9.87
C LEU A 94 4.15 -3.99 -9.13
N GLY A 95 4.50 -2.71 -8.96
CA GLY A 95 3.61 -1.74 -8.31
C GLY A 95 2.28 -1.61 -9.04
N THR A 96 2.31 -1.57 -10.36
CA THR A 96 1.10 -1.51 -11.20
C THR A 96 0.24 -2.76 -11.04
N ARG A 97 0.87 -3.94 -10.99
CA ARG A 97 0.16 -5.21 -10.80
C ARG A 97 -0.47 -5.29 -9.40
N LEU A 98 0.28 -4.90 -8.37
CA LEU A 98 -0.21 -4.88 -6.99
C LEU A 98 -1.39 -3.91 -6.84
N LEU A 99 -1.29 -2.73 -7.44
CA LEU A 99 -2.37 -1.75 -7.42
C LEU A 99 -3.61 -2.29 -8.14
N GLY A 100 -3.46 -2.83 -9.33
CA GLY A 100 -4.57 -3.38 -10.11
C GLY A 100 -5.30 -4.50 -9.37
N GLU A 101 -4.58 -5.40 -8.73
CA GLU A 101 -5.18 -6.47 -7.93
C GLU A 101 -5.87 -5.92 -6.68
N SER A 102 -5.28 -4.94 -6.01
CA SER A 102 -5.90 -4.29 -4.86
C SER A 102 -7.23 -3.63 -5.27
N GLU A 103 -7.24 -2.91 -6.39
CA GLU A 103 -8.46 -2.28 -6.92
C GLU A 103 -9.54 -3.32 -7.25
N ARG A 104 -9.14 -4.43 -7.86
CA ARG A 104 -10.07 -5.52 -8.18
C ARG A 104 -10.68 -6.11 -6.90
N LEU A 105 -9.86 -6.36 -5.90
CA LEU A 105 -10.33 -6.91 -4.62
C LEU A 105 -11.23 -5.94 -3.88
N ILE A 106 -10.87 -4.67 -3.82
CA ILE A 106 -11.68 -3.63 -3.17
C ILE A 106 -13.07 -3.57 -3.84
N ARG A 107 -13.10 -3.58 -5.16
CA ARG A 107 -14.38 -3.60 -5.92
C ARG A 107 -15.19 -4.85 -5.57
N SER A 108 -14.56 -6.01 -5.49
CA SER A 108 -15.24 -7.28 -5.16
C SER A 108 -15.80 -7.28 -3.74
N LEU A 109 -15.20 -6.52 -2.82
CA LEU A 109 -15.65 -6.37 -1.45
C LEU A 109 -16.72 -5.27 -1.28
N GLY A 110 -17.14 -4.65 -2.38
CA GLY A 110 -18.15 -3.59 -2.37
C GLY A 110 -17.60 -2.17 -2.30
N GLY A 111 -16.28 -2.00 -2.33
CA GLY A 111 -15.65 -0.68 -2.34
C GLY A 111 -15.94 0.08 -3.63
N ARG A 112 -16.03 1.40 -3.53
CA ARG A 112 -16.31 2.29 -4.66
C ARG A 112 -15.30 3.40 -4.79
N ARG A 113 -14.61 3.76 -3.71
CA ARG A 113 -13.60 4.82 -3.68
C ARG A 113 -12.37 4.33 -2.97
N ILE A 114 -11.21 4.62 -3.52
CA ILE A 114 -9.92 4.31 -2.91
C ILE A 114 -9.19 5.62 -2.67
N TYR A 115 -8.78 5.83 -1.43
CA TYR A 115 -8.01 6.99 -1.01
C TYR A 115 -6.58 6.58 -0.73
N VAL A 116 -5.63 7.41 -1.17
CA VAL A 116 -4.19 7.23 -0.93
C VAL A 116 -3.63 8.53 -0.39
N GLU A 117 -2.93 8.46 0.72
CA GLU A 117 -2.26 9.60 1.33
C GLU A 117 -0.78 9.58 1.00
N THR A 118 -0.24 10.72 0.57
CA THR A 118 1.18 10.87 0.25
C THR A 118 1.73 12.15 0.86
N SER A 119 3.05 12.19 1.03
CA SER A 119 3.75 13.43 1.39
C SER A 119 3.96 14.31 0.15
N SER A 120 4.02 15.62 0.34
CA SER A 120 4.33 16.57 -0.73
C SER A 120 5.83 16.73 -0.98
N ARG A 121 6.70 16.08 -0.18
CA ARG A 121 8.15 16.20 -0.34
C ARG A 121 8.61 15.68 -1.71
N GLU A 122 9.71 16.23 -2.19
CA GLU A 122 10.31 15.84 -3.46
C GLU A 122 10.60 14.34 -3.54
N LEU A 123 11.00 13.73 -2.42
CA LEU A 123 11.25 12.29 -2.32
C LEU A 123 10.05 11.46 -2.80
N TYR A 124 8.83 11.97 -2.61
CA TYR A 124 7.58 11.29 -2.97
C TYR A 124 7.06 11.66 -4.36
N GLU A 125 7.77 12.48 -5.12
CA GLU A 125 7.35 12.87 -6.46
C GLU A 125 7.10 11.66 -7.38
N PRO A 126 7.96 10.64 -7.43
CA PRO A 126 7.68 9.44 -8.24
C PRO A 126 6.43 8.70 -7.76
N THR A 127 6.17 8.68 -6.46
CA THR A 127 4.98 8.04 -5.89
C THR A 127 3.72 8.78 -6.32
N ARG A 128 3.72 10.11 -6.23
CA ARG A 128 2.58 10.92 -6.68
C ARG A 128 2.33 10.74 -8.18
N ALA A 129 3.38 10.76 -8.99
CA ALA A 129 3.29 10.54 -10.44
C ALA A 129 2.74 9.14 -10.76
N PHE A 130 3.13 8.12 -9.98
CA PHE A 130 2.63 6.76 -10.12
C PHE A 130 1.11 6.70 -10.00
N TYR A 131 0.53 7.32 -8.97
CA TYR A 131 -0.92 7.33 -8.78
C TYR A 131 -1.65 8.15 -9.83
N LEU A 132 -1.14 9.33 -10.18
CA LEU A 132 -1.72 10.16 -11.24
C LEU A 132 -1.78 9.40 -12.57
N ALA A 133 -0.71 8.69 -12.92
CA ALA A 133 -0.64 7.91 -14.16
C ALA A 133 -1.65 6.75 -14.19
N ARG A 134 -2.15 6.32 -13.03
CA ARG A 134 -3.09 5.19 -12.91
C ARG A 134 -4.53 5.63 -12.63
N GLY A 135 -4.81 6.89 -12.89
CA GLY A 135 -6.17 7.41 -12.85
C GLY A 135 -6.62 7.97 -11.51
N TYR A 136 -5.71 8.12 -10.58
CA TYR A 136 -5.98 8.81 -9.32
C TYR A 136 -5.92 10.32 -9.55
N ARG A 137 -6.74 11.08 -8.83
CA ARG A 137 -6.72 12.54 -8.86
C ARG A 137 -6.48 13.09 -7.47
N GLU A 138 -5.84 14.25 -7.39
CA GLU A 138 -5.67 14.96 -6.13
C GLU A 138 -7.03 15.49 -5.67
N GLU A 139 -7.45 15.08 -4.47
CA GLU A 139 -8.72 15.47 -3.87
C GLU A 139 -8.52 16.55 -2.81
N ALA A 140 -7.44 16.48 -2.07
CA ALA A 140 -7.15 17.43 -0.99
C ALA A 140 -5.65 17.56 -0.75
N ARG A 141 -5.26 18.72 -0.21
CA ARG A 141 -3.89 18.99 0.19
C ARG A 141 -3.92 19.72 1.53
N LEU A 142 -3.34 19.09 2.54
CA LEU A 142 -3.32 19.62 3.91
C LEU A 142 -1.93 20.16 4.21
N ALA A 143 -1.79 21.47 4.25
CA ALA A 143 -0.50 22.13 4.46
C ALA A 143 0.10 21.76 5.82
N ASP A 144 1.41 21.56 5.84
CA ASP A 144 2.18 21.32 7.07
C ASP A 144 1.71 20.13 7.92
N PHE A 145 0.99 19.18 7.30
CA PHE A 145 0.39 18.07 8.03
C PHE A 145 1.43 17.16 8.70
N TYR A 146 2.48 16.77 7.96
CA TYR A 146 3.55 15.92 8.50
C TYR A 146 4.64 16.71 9.20
N GLY A 147 4.74 18.00 8.86
CA GLY A 147 5.75 18.90 9.40
C GLY A 147 5.80 20.17 8.56
N PRO A 148 6.56 21.19 8.96
CA PRO A 148 6.69 22.42 8.18
C PRO A 148 7.13 22.15 6.73
N GLY A 149 6.34 22.59 5.78
CA GLY A 149 6.60 22.39 4.35
C GLY A 149 6.29 21.02 3.80
N ASP A 150 5.75 20.11 4.64
CA ASP A 150 5.39 18.76 4.21
C ASP A 150 3.89 18.54 4.32
N ALA A 151 3.19 18.75 3.20
CA ALA A 151 1.75 18.59 3.14
C ALA A 151 1.34 17.14 2.97
N LYS A 152 0.16 16.80 3.50
CA LYS A 152 -0.53 15.56 3.13
C LYS A 152 -1.28 15.80 1.82
N VAL A 153 -0.97 15.01 0.81
CA VAL A 153 -1.68 15.03 -0.48
C VAL A 153 -2.53 13.78 -0.57
N ILE A 154 -3.84 13.96 -0.69
CA ILE A 154 -4.80 12.87 -0.74
C ILE A 154 -5.26 12.68 -2.18
N TYR A 155 -5.06 11.47 -2.70
CA TYR A 155 -5.54 11.06 -4.01
C TYR A 155 -6.74 10.16 -3.87
N VAL A 156 -7.62 10.19 -4.86
CA VAL A 156 -8.81 9.33 -4.89
C VAL A 156 -9.02 8.74 -6.28
N LYS A 157 -9.54 7.52 -6.32
CA LYS A 157 -10.01 6.88 -7.55
C LYS A 157 -11.34 6.18 -7.28
N GLU A 158 -12.28 6.34 -8.19
CA GLU A 158 -13.53 5.59 -8.18
C GLU A 158 -13.33 4.25 -8.90
N VAL A 159 -13.79 3.17 -8.30
CA VAL A 159 -13.62 1.82 -8.84
C VAL A 159 -14.93 1.06 -9.01
#